data_a6496b43ce3ee73a03cfeac766e394ca
#
_entry.id   a6496b43ce3ee73a03cfeac766e394ca
#
_cell.length_a   1.000
_cell.length_b   1.000
_cell.length_c   1.000
_cell.angle_alpha   90.00
_cell.angle_beta   90.00
_cell.angle_gamma   90.00
#
_symmetry.space_group_name_H-M   'P 1'
#
loop_
_entity.id
_entity.type
_entity.pdbx_description
1 polymer ?
#
loop_
_entity_poly.entity_id
_entity_poly.type
_entity_poly.pdbx_seq_one_letter_code
_entity_poly.pdbx_strand_id
1 'polypeptide(L)'
;MIHYFDNAATTPVRPEAVQAAVEAMTQGWGNPSSRYALGSQAAEAVKRHRAQAAAGLGCRPEELFFTSCGTEGDNWAIQGAVELGRRTGKHIITTAYEHAAVLEPCKALERQGYEVTYLQPDRAGNISLDDLEGALRPDTVLVSMMLVNNELGTVLPVAQAAKLVHQKTKALVHCDAVQGFLKVPFTPKELGADLLTVSGHKIHAPKGIGALYIRGGLKFPPMIRGGGQESGLRSGTEATAQIAAFAAAVEAGAASLEGDMAHM
;
A
#
# COMPACT_ATOMS: atom_id res chain seq x y z
N MET A 1 -18.02 -29.82 0.23
CA MET A 1 -18.12 -28.33 0.10
C MET A 1 -17.07 -27.73 1.03
N ILE A 2 -16.23 -26.78 0.56
CA ILE A 2 -15.24 -26.09 1.40
C ILE A 2 -15.89 -24.84 1.97
N HIS A 3 -15.88 -24.69 3.29
CA HIS A 3 -16.23 -23.43 3.96
C HIS A 3 -14.93 -22.71 4.31
N TYR A 4 -14.65 -21.59 3.61
CA TYR A 4 -13.41 -20.85 3.75
C TYR A 4 -13.60 -19.61 4.64
N PHE A 5 -12.91 -19.57 5.78
CA PHE A 5 -13.02 -18.50 6.78
C PHE A 5 -11.72 -17.72 6.99
N ASP A 6 -10.70 -17.94 6.15
CA ASP A 6 -9.37 -17.32 6.31
C ASP A 6 -9.11 -16.26 5.21
N ASN A 7 -10.03 -15.33 5.04
CA ASN A 7 -9.84 -14.22 4.09
C ASN A 7 -8.70 -13.25 4.49
N ALA A 8 -8.21 -13.35 5.73
CA ALA A 8 -7.02 -12.64 6.17
C ALA A 8 -5.75 -13.20 5.52
N ALA A 9 -5.67 -14.51 5.26
CA ALA A 9 -4.54 -15.12 4.56
C ALA A 9 -4.55 -14.82 3.06
N THR A 10 -5.67 -15.01 2.38
CA THR A 10 -5.90 -14.72 0.94
C THR A 10 -7.39 -14.79 0.62
N THR A 11 -7.77 -14.29 -0.53
CA THR A 11 -9.16 -14.36 -1.00
C THR A 11 -9.25 -15.06 -2.35
N PRO A 12 -10.38 -15.72 -2.69
CA PRO A 12 -10.64 -16.17 -4.06
C PRO A 12 -10.75 -14.96 -4.99
N VAL A 13 -10.30 -15.14 -6.23
CA VAL A 13 -10.37 -14.04 -7.23
C VAL A 13 -11.82 -13.86 -7.68
N ARG A 14 -12.31 -12.64 -7.74
CA ARG A 14 -13.66 -12.29 -8.23
C ARG A 14 -13.79 -12.58 -9.72
N PRO A 15 -14.97 -12.98 -10.21
CA PRO A 15 -15.22 -13.23 -11.64
C PRO A 15 -14.87 -12.03 -12.52
N GLU A 16 -15.18 -10.81 -12.10
CA GLU A 16 -14.90 -9.56 -12.81
C GLU A 16 -13.38 -9.35 -12.97
N ALA A 17 -12.61 -9.67 -11.94
CA ALA A 17 -11.16 -9.60 -12.00
C ALA A 17 -10.57 -10.67 -12.92
N VAL A 18 -11.11 -11.88 -12.92
CA VAL A 18 -10.72 -12.95 -13.85
C VAL A 18 -10.99 -12.52 -15.29
N GLN A 19 -12.20 -12.00 -15.58
CA GLN A 19 -12.58 -11.52 -16.89
C GLN A 19 -11.65 -10.42 -17.40
N ALA A 20 -11.40 -9.40 -16.58
CA ALA A 20 -10.52 -8.30 -16.94
C ALA A 20 -9.08 -8.78 -17.24
N ALA A 21 -8.57 -9.76 -16.48
CA ALA A 21 -7.27 -10.36 -16.75
C ALA A 21 -7.25 -11.10 -18.12
N VAL A 22 -8.27 -11.92 -18.40
CA VAL A 22 -8.39 -12.68 -19.65
C VAL A 22 -8.45 -11.73 -20.85
N GLU A 23 -9.27 -10.68 -20.78
CA GLU A 23 -9.37 -9.66 -21.83
C GLU A 23 -8.02 -8.96 -22.08
N ALA A 24 -7.31 -8.57 -21.02
CA ALA A 24 -5.99 -7.95 -21.15
C ALA A 24 -4.97 -8.92 -21.76
N MET A 25 -5.00 -10.21 -21.42
CA MET A 25 -4.08 -11.22 -22.00
C MET A 25 -4.40 -11.59 -23.44
N THR A 26 -5.67 -11.58 -23.83
CA THR A 26 -6.10 -12.08 -25.17
C THR A 26 -6.29 -10.96 -26.19
N GLN A 27 -6.72 -9.77 -25.76
CA GLN A 27 -7.07 -8.65 -26.63
C GLN A 27 -6.16 -7.44 -26.42
N GLY A 28 -5.70 -7.20 -25.19
CA GLY A 28 -4.90 -6.05 -24.76
C GLY A 28 -3.43 -6.37 -24.46
N TRP A 29 -2.85 -7.39 -25.07
CA TRP A 29 -1.51 -7.93 -24.75
C TRP A 29 -0.32 -7.06 -25.20
N GLY A 30 -0.56 -5.85 -25.75
CA GLY A 30 0.50 -4.95 -26.19
C GLY A 30 1.41 -4.50 -25.02
N ASN A 31 2.67 -4.21 -25.37
CA ASN A 31 3.58 -3.58 -24.40
C ASN A 31 3.30 -2.07 -24.33
N PRO A 32 2.91 -1.50 -23.16
CA PRO A 32 2.58 -0.09 -23.01
C PRO A 32 3.72 0.87 -23.41
N SER A 33 4.98 0.41 -23.37
CA SER A 33 6.14 1.22 -23.76
C SER A 33 6.37 1.28 -25.27
N SER A 34 5.63 0.52 -26.09
CA SER A 34 5.78 0.49 -27.55
C SER A 34 5.05 1.67 -28.19
N ARG A 35 5.67 2.26 -29.23
CA ARG A 35 5.17 3.48 -29.90
C ARG A 35 4.15 3.23 -31.03
N TYR A 36 3.87 1.98 -31.36
CA TYR A 36 2.87 1.61 -32.38
C TYR A 36 1.48 1.40 -31.74
N ALA A 37 0.45 1.28 -32.60
CA ALA A 37 -0.95 1.29 -32.18
C ALA A 37 -1.29 0.33 -31.03
N LEU A 38 -0.80 -0.92 -31.07
CA LEU A 38 -1.06 -1.90 -30.03
C LEU A 38 -0.45 -1.48 -28.66
N GLY A 39 0.74 -0.89 -28.67
CA GLY A 39 1.37 -0.36 -27.46
C GLY A 39 0.62 0.84 -26.91
N SER A 40 0.18 1.76 -27.76
CA SER A 40 -0.63 2.92 -27.37
C SER A 40 -1.96 2.51 -26.75
N GLN A 41 -2.63 1.49 -27.31
CA GLN A 41 -3.86 0.93 -26.74
C GLN A 41 -3.63 0.32 -25.35
N ALA A 42 -2.53 -0.42 -25.17
CA ALA A 42 -2.17 -0.99 -23.88
C ALA A 42 -1.84 0.12 -22.85
N ALA A 43 -1.13 1.18 -23.25
CA ALA A 43 -0.84 2.32 -22.37
C ALA A 43 -2.12 3.05 -21.91
N GLU A 44 -3.07 3.29 -22.82
CA GLU A 44 -4.36 3.88 -22.46
C GLU A 44 -5.20 2.96 -21.54
N ALA A 45 -5.12 1.64 -21.74
CA ALA A 45 -5.74 0.68 -20.84
C ALA A 45 -5.14 0.73 -19.43
N VAL A 46 -3.82 0.72 -19.29
CA VAL A 46 -3.13 0.87 -18.00
C VAL A 46 -3.51 2.18 -17.32
N LYS A 47 -3.53 3.29 -18.06
CA LYS A 47 -3.95 4.61 -17.56
C LYS A 47 -5.39 4.58 -17.02
N ARG A 48 -6.31 3.98 -17.75
CA ARG A 48 -7.72 3.83 -17.32
C ARG A 48 -7.84 2.98 -16.07
N HIS A 49 -7.17 1.82 -16.01
CA HIS A 49 -7.20 0.94 -14.85
C HIS A 49 -6.53 1.58 -13.61
N ARG A 50 -5.48 2.37 -13.81
CA ARG A 50 -4.89 3.18 -12.72
C ARG A 50 -5.89 4.18 -12.17
N ALA A 51 -6.63 4.87 -13.02
CA ALA A 51 -7.65 5.83 -12.60
C ALA A 51 -8.77 5.15 -11.80
N GLN A 52 -9.23 3.96 -12.23
CA GLN A 52 -10.23 3.16 -11.50
C GLN A 52 -9.69 2.74 -10.11
N ALA A 53 -8.48 2.19 -10.04
CA ALA A 53 -7.86 1.78 -8.78
C ALA A 53 -7.64 2.98 -7.83
N ALA A 54 -7.19 4.11 -8.35
CA ALA A 54 -6.98 5.33 -7.58
C ALA A 54 -8.31 5.90 -7.04
N ALA A 55 -9.38 5.86 -7.84
CA ALA A 55 -10.71 6.28 -7.40
C ALA A 55 -11.22 5.43 -6.24
N GLY A 56 -11.04 4.10 -6.30
CA GLY A 56 -11.44 3.20 -5.21
C GLY A 56 -10.58 3.34 -3.93
N LEU A 57 -9.34 3.84 -4.05
CA LEU A 57 -8.50 4.17 -2.90
C LEU A 57 -8.75 5.60 -2.38
N GLY A 58 -9.43 6.45 -3.16
CA GLY A 58 -9.66 7.86 -2.81
C GLY A 58 -8.43 8.75 -2.97
N CYS A 59 -7.59 8.48 -3.99
CA CYS A 59 -6.41 9.27 -4.31
C CYS A 59 -6.38 9.66 -5.81
N ARG A 60 -5.39 10.46 -6.21
CA ARG A 60 -5.19 10.81 -7.62
C ARG A 60 -4.41 9.70 -8.34
N PRO A 61 -4.65 9.48 -9.64
CA PRO A 61 -3.94 8.44 -10.42
C PRO A 61 -2.42 8.59 -10.39
N GLU A 62 -1.89 9.80 -10.35
CA GLU A 62 -0.45 10.07 -10.29
C GLU A 62 0.18 9.82 -8.92
N GLU A 63 -0.62 9.52 -7.92
CA GLU A 63 -0.18 9.15 -6.56
C GLU A 63 -0.18 7.65 -6.33
N LEU A 64 -0.69 6.85 -7.29
CA LEU A 64 -0.79 5.40 -7.19
C LEU A 64 0.25 4.72 -8.09
N PHE A 65 1.07 3.86 -7.51
CA PHE A 65 2.13 3.12 -8.22
C PHE A 65 1.91 1.62 -8.03
N PHE A 66 1.86 0.87 -9.12
CA PHE A 66 1.67 -0.58 -9.06
C PHE A 66 2.95 -1.29 -8.61
N THR A 67 2.76 -2.26 -7.70
CA THR A 67 3.80 -3.15 -7.17
C THR A 67 3.42 -4.60 -7.42
N SER A 68 4.31 -5.54 -7.19
CA SER A 68 4.01 -6.97 -7.32
C SER A 68 3.19 -7.51 -6.14
N CYS A 69 3.21 -6.86 -4.98
CA CYS A 69 2.51 -7.29 -3.76
C CYS A 69 2.62 -6.21 -2.67
N GLY A 70 1.93 -6.42 -1.55
CA GLY A 70 2.08 -5.57 -0.36
C GLY A 70 3.51 -5.53 0.15
N THR A 71 4.20 -6.67 0.21
CA THR A 71 5.59 -6.73 0.69
C THR A 71 6.53 -5.82 -0.12
N GLU A 72 6.39 -5.75 -1.45
CA GLU A 72 7.15 -4.80 -2.27
C GLU A 72 6.80 -3.36 -1.90
N GLY A 73 5.51 -3.07 -1.71
CA GLY A 73 5.03 -1.73 -1.32
C GLY A 73 5.60 -1.27 0.02
N ASP A 74 5.54 -2.12 1.06
CA ASP A 74 6.06 -1.82 2.39
C ASP A 74 7.57 -1.61 2.39
N ASN A 75 8.31 -2.50 1.70
CA ASN A 75 9.75 -2.35 1.54
C ASN A 75 10.11 -1.04 0.84
N TRP A 76 9.39 -0.70 -0.25
CA TRP A 76 9.63 0.54 -0.98
C TRP A 76 9.30 1.76 -0.12
N ALA A 77 8.17 1.75 0.59
CA ALA A 77 7.78 2.82 1.50
C ALA A 77 8.83 3.08 2.57
N ILE A 78 9.29 2.02 3.26
CA ILE A 78 10.27 2.12 4.35
C ILE A 78 11.63 2.57 3.82
N GLN A 79 12.17 1.91 2.79
CA GLN A 79 13.48 2.25 2.23
C GLN A 79 13.48 3.66 1.63
N GLY A 80 12.43 4.02 0.91
CA GLY A 80 12.28 5.35 0.33
C GLY A 80 12.16 6.46 1.37
N ALA A 81 11.43 6.22 2.45
CA ALA A 81 11.30 7.18 3.54
C ALA A 81 12.63 7.43 4.25
N VAL A 82 13.40 6.39 4.55
CA VAL A 82 14.71 6.55 5.20
C VAL A 82 15.73 7.20 4.26
N GLU A 83 15.69 6.93 2.95
CA GLU A 83 16.53 7.63 1.98
C GLU A 83 16.22 9.13 1.92
N LEU A 84 14.94 9.50 1.91
CA LEU A 84 14.52 10.91 1.98
C LEU A 84 14.94 11.57 3.30
N GLY A 85 14.75 10.87 4.41
CA GLY A 85 15.04 11.35 5.75
C GLY A 85 16.51 11.31 6.14
N ARG A 86 17.42 10.78 5.32
CA ARG A 86 18.85 10.50 5.66
C ARG A 86 19.64 11.70 6.20
N ARG A 87 19.20 12.92 5.90
CA ARG A 87 19.81 14.17 6.42
C ARG A 87 19.13 14.67 7.68
N THR A 88 17.95 14.16 8.00
CA THR A 88 17.17 14.52 9.19
C THR A 88 17.57 13.66 10.37
N GLY A 89 17.68 12.34 10.16
CA GLY A 89 18.04 11.43 11.24
C GLY A 89 18.02 9.97 10.82
N LYS A 90 18.05 9.10 11.84
CA LYS A 90 18.08 7.63 11.68
C LYS A 90 17.10 6.92 12.62
N HIS A 91 16.08 7.62 13.12
CA HIS A 91 15.09 7.01 13.99
C HIS A 91 13.81 6.67 13.25
N ILE A 92 13.30 5.46 13.48
CA ILE A 92 12.07 4.91 12.91
C ILE A 92 11.18 4.48 14.08
N ILE A 93 9.89 4.69 13.95
CA ILE A 93 8.89 4.15 14.89
C ILE A 93 7.97 3.21 14.11
N THR A 94 7.71 2.04 14.66
CA THR A 94 6.71 1.10 14.15
C THR A 94 6.03 0.36 15.30
N THR A 95 5.06 -0.51 15.03
CA THR A 95 4.46 -1.34 16.09
C THR A 95 5.16 -2.70 16.19
N ALA A 96 5.13 -3.32 17.37
CA ALA A 96 5.79 -4.60 17.62
C ALA A 96 5.12 -5.79 16.92
N TYR A 97 3.92 -5.61 16.37
CA TYR A 97 3.09 -6.68 15.80
C TYR A 97 2.66 -6.39 14.35
N GLU A 98 3.43 -5.56 13.64
CA GLU A 98 3.30 -5.36 12.20
C GLU A 98 3.49 -6.68 11.43
N HIS A 99 3.03 -6.71 10.18
CA HIS A 99 3.36 -7.79 9.28
C HIS A 99 4.88 -7.88 9.03
N ALA A 100 5.40 -9.09 8.75
CA ALA A 100 6.82 -9.30 8.48
C ALA A 100 7.38 -8.40 7.35
N ALA A 101 6.54 -7.96 6.41
CA ALA A 101 6.90 -7.04 5.33
C ALA A 101 7.33 -5.65 5.84
N VAL A 102 6.93 -5.27 7.07
CA VAL A 102 7.36 -4.05 7.77
C VAL A 102 8.47 -4.36 8.78
N LEU A 103 8.31 -5.43 9.59
CA LEU A 103 9.28 -5.75 10.65
C LEU A 103 10.66 -6.12 10.10
N GLU A 104 10.74 -6.94 9.04
CA GLU A 104 12.02 -7.37 8.52
C GLU A 104 12.86 -6.25 7.86
N PRO A 105 12.26 -5.32 7.06
CA PRO A 105 12.99 -4.12 6.62
C PRO A 105 13.47 -3.25 7.79
N CYS A 106 12.67 -3.08 8.85
CA CYS A 106 13.07 -2.33 10.04
C CYS A 106 14.29 -2.98 10.71
N LYS A 107 14.25 -4.29 10.96
CA LYS A 107 15.40 -5.04 11.50
C LYS A 107 16.63 -4.97 10.59
N ALA A 108 16.44 -4.94 9.26
CA ALA A 108 17.54 -4.77 8.32
C ALA A 108 18.17 -3.38 8.43
N LEU A 109 17.37 -2.35 8.68
CA LEU A 109 17.84 -0.98 8.91
C LEU A 109 18.57 -0.84 10.25
N GLU A 110 18.13 -1.53 11.31
CA GLU A 110 18.88 -1.59 12.59
C GLU A 110 20.30 -2.08 12.38
N ARG A 111 20.50 -3.13 11.56
CA ARG A 111 21.84 -3.62 11.19
C ARG A 111 22.68 -2.60 10.41
N GLN A 112 22.04 -1.56 9.83
CA GLN A 112 22.68 -0.45 9.12
C GLN A 112 22.86 0.80 10.01
N GLY A 113 22.57 0.68 11.33
CA GLY A 113 22.76 1.74 12.31
C GLY A 113 21.58 2.72 12.38
N TYR A 114 20.38 2.33 11.97
CA TYR A 114 19.14 3.01 12.34
C TYR A 114 18.68 2.55 13.72
N GLU A 115 17.99 3.42 14.44
CA GLU A 115 17.31 3.09 15.67
C GLU A 115 15.83 2.86 15.38
N VAL A 116 15.26 1.75 15.85
CA VAL A 116 13.84 1.45 15.67
C VAL A 116 13.15 1.33 17.02
N THR A 117 12.13 2.16 17.24
CA THR A 117 11.24 2.03 18.38
C THR A 117 10.03 1.19 17.99
N TYR A 118 9.80 0.09 18.70
CA TYR A 118 8.66 -0.81 18.53
C TYR A 118 7.61 -0.53 19.60
N LEU A 119 6.53 0.16 19.24
CA LEU A 119 5.39 0.41 20.15
C LEU A 119 4.71 -0.91 20.48
N GLN A 120 4.50 -1.14 21.78
CA GLN A 120 3.87 -2.37 22.25
C GLN A 120 2.35 -2.22 22.28
N PRO A 121 1.59 -3.19 21.73
CA PRO A 121 0.15 -3.18 21.87
C PRO A 121 -0.27 -3.52 23.31
N ASP A 122 -1.44 -3.03 23.73
CA ASP A 122 -2.10 -3.51 24.94
C ASP A 122 -2.69 -4.93 24.70
N ARG A 123 -3.35 -5.49 25.72
CA ARG A 123 -3.97 -6.83 25.65
C ARG A 123 -5.10 -6.94 24.62
N ALA A 124 -5.68 -5.82 24.21
CA ALA A 124 -6.72 -5.76 23.17
C ALA A 124 -6.14 -5.45 21.78
N GLY A 125 -4.83 -5.28 21.67
CA GLY A 125 -4.13 -4.96 20.43
C GLY A 125 -4.15 -3.47 20.09
N ASN A 126 -4.50 -2.57 21.01
CA ASN A 126 -4.46 -1.13 20.74
C ASN A 126 -3.05 -0.57 20.94
N ILE A 127 -2.72 0.47 20.17
CA ILE A 127 -1.49 1.25 20.34
C ILE A 127 -1.81 2.57 21.04
N SER A 128 -1.06 2.87 22.09
CA SER A 128 -1.16 4.13 22.84
C SER A 128 -0.60 5.30 22.03
N LEU A 129 -1.40 6.35 21.89
CA LEU A 129 -0.93 7.60 21.28
C LEU A 129 0.03 8.36 22.21
N ASP A 130 -0.08 8.19 23.51
CA ASP A 130 0.87 8.78 24.48
C ASP A 130 2.24 8.11 24.35
N ASP A 131 2.29 6.79 24.15
CA ASP A 131 3.55 6.07 23.91
C ASP A 131 4.17 6.48 22.58
N LEU A 132 3.35 6.66 21.53
CA LEU A 132 3.83 7.23 20.28
C LEU A 132 4.39 8.63 20.48
N GLU A 133 3.67 9.49 21.20
CA GLU A 133 4.13 10.86 21.46
C GLU A 133 5.46 10.89 22.20
N GLY A 134 5.61 10.06 23.23
CA GLY A 134 6.84 9.92 24.00
C GLY A 134 8.01 9.36 23.21
N ALA A 135 7.74 8.58 22.17
CA ALA A 135 8.76 8.00 21.28
C ALA A 135 9.20 8.95 20.16
N LEU A 136 8.41 10.00 19.82
CA LEU A 136 8.77 10.96 18.77
C LEU A 136 10.01 11.77 19.12
N ARG A 137 10.97 11.81 18.21
CA ARG A 137 12.25 12.52 18.34
C ARG A 137 12.46 13.49 17.17
N PRO A 138 13.31 14.51 17.33
CA PRO A 138 13.66 15.42 16.21
C PRO A 138 14.29 14.71 15.01
N ASP A 139 14.95 13.57 15.24
CA ASP A 139 15.62 12.75 14.23
C ASP A 139 14.75 11.56 13.75
N THR A 140 13.47 11.50 14.14
CA THR A 140 12.49 10.53 13.57
C THR A 140 12.25 10.86 12.11
N VAL A 141 12.42 9.86 11.23
CA VAL A 141 12.26 10.02 9.77
C VAL A 141 11.03 9.28 9.23
N LEU A 142 10.55 8.27 9.95
CA LEU A 142 9.40 7.45 9.56
C LEU A 142 8.64 6.98 10.79
N VAL A 143 7.32 7.05 10.70
CA VAL A 143 6.40 6.29 11.55
C VAL A 143 5.62 5.36 10.63
N SER A 144 5.72 4.04 10.86
CA SER A 144 5.00 3.02 10.09
C SER A 144 4.01 2.30 11.01
N MET A 145 2.73 2.31 10.65
CA MET A 145 1.66 1.71 11.45
C MET A 145 0.62 1.08 10.53
N MET A 146 0.32 -0.21 10.72
CA MET A 146 -0.75 -0.85 9.96
C MET A 146 -2.13 -0.28 10.31
N LEU A 147 -3.05 -0.30 9.36
CA LEU A 147 -4.42 0.15 9.60
C LEU A 147 -5.24 -0.88 10.36
N VAL A 148 -5.13 -2.14 9.94
CA VAL A 148 -5.84 -3.28 10.56
C VAL A 148 -4.84 -4.41 10.78
N ASN A 149 -4.79 -4.93 12.00
CA ASN A 149 -3.90 -6.06 12.29
C ASN A 149 -4.43 -7.35 11.65
N ASN A 150 -3.55 -8.08 11.00
CA ASN A 150 -3.90 -9.30 10.26
C ASN A 150 -4.25 -10.51 11.12
N GLU A 151 -3.87 -10.52 12.40
CA GLU A 151 -4.13 -11.62 13.34
C GLU A 151 -5.32 -11.31 14.26
N LEU A 152 -5.37 -10.10 14.81
CA LEU A 152 -6.36 -9.69 15.82
C LEU A 152 -7.57 -8.99 15.20
N GLY A 153 -7.43 -8.39 14.01
CA GLY A 153 -8.47 -7.57 13.39
C GLY A 153 -8.62 -6.17 14.02
N THR A 154 -7.79 -5.81 14.99
CA THR A 154 -7.82 -4.50 15.63
C THR A 154 -7.56 -3.41 14.59
N VAL A 155 -8.39 -2.36 14.58
CA VAL A 155 -8.20 -1.16 13.76
C VAL A 155 -7.39 -0.15 14.55
N LEU A 156 -6.22 0.24 14.03
CA LEU A 156 -5.31 1.14 14.71
C LEU A 156 -5.65 2.62 14.43
N PRO A 157 -5.30 3.53 15.35
CA PRO A 157 -5.64 4.95 15.26
C PRO A 157 -4.69 5.74 14.34
N VAL A 158 -4.53 5.28 13.08
CA VAL A 158 -3.56 5.84 12.12
C VAL A 158 -3.77 7.32 11.88
N ALA A 159 -5.02 7.78 11.75
CA ALA A 159 -5.33 9.19 11.50
C ALA A 159 -4.88 10.09 12.67
N GLN A 160 -5.11 9.66 13.91
CA GLN A 160 -4.69 10.39 15.10
C GLN A 160 -3.16 10.37 15.23
N ALA A 161 -2.53 9.21 14.97
CA ALA A 161 -1.08 9.05 14.95
C ALA A 161 -0.44 9.97 13.89
N ALA A 162 -0.94 9.99 12.67
CA ALA A 162 -0.44 10.83 11.59
C ALA A 162 -0.53 12.32 11.94
N LYS A 163 -1.67 12.75 12.51
CA LYS A 163 -1.85 14.13 12.97
C LYS A 163 -0.79 14.52 14.01
N LEU A 164 -0.55 13.65 15.00
CA LEU A 164 0.43 13.86 16.05
C LEU A 164 1.86 13.95 15.48
N VAL A 165 2.22 13.02 14.60
CA VAL A 165 3.53 12.97 13.94
C VAL A 165 3.80 14.24 13.15
N HIS A 166 2.85 14.67 12.30
CA HIS A 166 3.01 15.86 11.45
C HIS A 166 3.01 17.18 12.25
N GLN A 167 2.39 17.20 13.45
CA GLN A 167 2.44 18.37 14.33
C GLN A 167 3.81 18.52 15.03
N LYS A 168 4.47 17.42 15.32
CA LYS A 168 5.68 17.41 16.16
C LYS A 168 6.97 17.17 15.40
N THR A 169 6.92 16.58 14.22
CA THR A 169 8.11 16.16 13.46
C THR A 169 7.94 16.44 11.97
N LYS A 170 8.99 16.14 11.21
CA LYS A 170 8.97 16.08 9.74
C LYS A 170 9.00 14.63 9.22
N ALA A 171 8.80 13.65 10.11
CA ALA A 171 8.75 12.25 9.74
C ALA A 171 7.61 11.98 8.76
N LEU A 172 7.84 11.06 7.83
CA LEU A 172 6.78 10.54 6.98
C LEU A 172 5.94 9.52 7.75
N VAL A 173 4.66 9.45 7.41
CA VAL A 173 3.75 8.43 7.92
C VAL A 173 3.47 7.42 6.82
N HIS A 174 3.84 6.16 7.07
CA HIS A 174 3.49 5.02 6.26
C HIS A 174 2.38 4.22 6.93
N CYS A 175 1.40 3.80 6.12
CA CYS A 175 0.32 2.93 6.56
C CYS A 175 0.31 1.63 5.74
N ASP A 176 0.56 0.48 6.36
CA ASP A 176 0.19 -0.81 5.77
C ASP A 176 -1.34 -0.96 5.88
N ALA A 177 -2.04 -0.72 4.77
CA ALA A 177 -3.49 -0.85 4.67
C ALA A 177 -3.93 -2.16 3.98
N VAL A 178 -3.04 -3.14 3.85
CA VAL A 178 -3.30 -4.41 3.17
C VAL A 178 -4.52 -5.13 3.73
N GLN A 179 -4.71 -5.13 5.05
CA GLN A 179 -5.88 -5.74 5.69
C GLN A 179 -7.08 -4.78 5.79
N GLY A 180 -6.86 -3.46 5.70
CA GLY A 180 -7.93 -2.47 5.83
C GLY A 180 -8.61 -2.12 4.50
N PHE A 181 -7.88 -2.18 3.38
CA PHE A 181 -8.40 -1.75 2.07
C PHE A 181 -9.63 -2.55 1.65
N LEU A 182 -10.71 -1.83 1.32
CA LEU A 182 -12.03 -2.38 0.98
C LEU A 182 -12.65 -3.29 2.07
N LYS A 183 -12.26 -3.06 3.34
CA LYS A 183 -12.87 -3.72 4.52
C LYS A 183 -13.27 -2.70 5.58
N VAL A 184 -12.53 -1.58 5.68
CA VAL A 184 -12.91 -0.44 6.50
C VAL A 184 -12.88 0.83 5.65
N PRO A 185 -13.76 1.82 5.89
CA PRO A 185 -13.78 3.05 5.10
C PRO A 185 -12.61 3.95 5.49
N PHE A 186 -11.85 4.40 4.51
CA PHE A 186 -10.82 5.41 4.64
C PHE A 186 -10.40 5.95 3.28
N THR A 187 -9.71 7.08 3.29
CA THR A 187 -8.86 7.56 2.19
C THR A 187 -7.46 7.86 2.73
N PRO A 188 -6.41 7.83 1.91
CA PRO A 188 -5.06 8.22 2.35
C PRO A 188 -5.02 9.63 2.98
N LYS A 189 -5.84 10.54 2.46
CA LYS A 189 -5.95 11.92 2.97
C LYS A 189 -6.59 11.97 4.36
N GLU A 190 -7.66 11.22 4.60
CA GLU A 190 -8.31 11.13 5.92
C GLU A 190 -7.42 10.49 6.96
N LEU A 191 -6.64 9.47 6.57
CA LEU A 191 -5.63 8.87 7.44
C LEU A 191 -4.42 9.80 7.67
N GLY A 192 -4.23 10.83 6.83
CA GLY A 192 -3.03 11.66 6.89
C GLY A 192 -1.76 10.91 6.49
N ALA A 193 -1.89 9.80 5.76
CA ALA A 193 -0.74 9.00 5.33
C ALA A 193 0.03 9.68 4.20
N ASP A 194 1.35 9.68 4.29
CA ASP A 194 2.25 10.09 3.21
C ASP A 194 2.50 8.96 2.22
N LEU A 195 2.50 7.74 2.72
CA LEU A 195 2.71 6.48 2.02
C LEU A 195 1.67 5.48 2.49
N LEU A 196 1.09 4.69 1.57
CA LEU A 196 0.11 3.68 1.94
C LEU A 196 0.20 2.47 1.01
N THR A 197 0.31 1.30 1.61
CA THR A 197 0.45 0.03 0.87
C THR A 197 -0.86 -0.75 0.85
N VAL A 198 -1.20 -1.30 -0.33
CA VAL A 198 -2.32 -2.24 -0.51
C VAL A 198 -1.89 -3.47 -1.31
N SER A 199 -2.62 -4.58 -1.16
CA SER A 199 -2.33 -5.85 -1.86
C SER A 199 -3.58 -6.45 -2.49
N GLY A 200 -3.47 -6.87 -3.76
CA GLY A 200 -4.60 -7.36 -4.54
C GLY A 200 -5.25 -8.63 -3.98
N HIS A 201 -4.44 -9.60 -3.53
CA HIS A 201 -4.98 -10.88 -3.08
C HIS A 201 -5.77 -10.83 -1.75
N LYS A 202 -5.82 -9.69 -1.10
CA LYS A 202 -6.66 -9.46 0.09
C LYS A 202 -8.01 -8.84 -0.24
N ILE A 203 -8.20 -8.42 -1.50
CA ILE A 203 -9.40 -7.74 -2.00
C ILE A 203 -10.02 -8.46 -3.21
N HIS A 204 -9.84 -9.75 -3.32
CA HIS A 204 -10.36 -10.58 -4.40
C HIS A 204 -9.75 -10.30 -5.79
N ALA A 205 -8.56 -9.70 -5.85
CA ALA A 205 -7.72 -9.64 -7.04
C ALA A 205 -6.71 -10.81 -7.07
N PRO A 206 -6.03 -11.07 -8.19
CA PRO A 206 -4.98 -12.08 -8.25
C PRO A 206 -3.81 -11.78 -7.31
N LYS A 207 -3.04 -12.82 -6.97
CA LYS A 207 -1.68 -12.68 -6.44
C LYS A 207 -0.77 -12.05 -7.50
N GLY A 208 0.33 -11.42 -7.08
CA GLY A 208 1.28 -10.81 -8.00
C GLY A 208 0.96 -9.36 -8.38
N ILE A 209 0.05 -8.71 -7.65
CA ILE A 209 -0.30 -7.29 -7.81
C ILE A 209 -0.58 -6.65 -6.46
N GLY A 210 -0.13 -5.43 -6.29
CA GLY A 210 -0.41 -4.51 -5.20
C GLY A 210 -0.23 -3.08 -5.68
N ALA A 211 -0.32 -2.13 -4.77
CA ALA A 211 -0.02 -0.74 -5.06
C ALA A 211 0.54 -0.02 -3.84
N LEU A 212 1.37 0.98 -4.12
CA LEU A 212 1.85 1.96 -3.16
C LEU A 212 1.26 3.32 -3.54
N TYR A 213 0.54 3.94 -2.60
CA TYR A 213 0.22 5.36 -2.66
C TYR A 213 1.41 6.16 -2.15
N ILE A 214 1.77 7.20 -2.89
CA ILE A 214 2.78 8.18 -2.52
C ILE A 214 2.14 9.55 -2.61
N ARG A 215 2.08 10.28 -1.50
CA ARG A 215 1.48 11.62 -1.43
C ARG A 215 2.13 12.55 -2.46
N GLY A 216 1.31 13.26 -3.20
CA GLY A 216 1.76 14.20 -4.22
C GLY A 216 2.74 15.25 -3.67
N GLY A 217 3.74 15.57 -4.48
CA GLY A 217 4.80 16.50 -4.13
C GLY A 217 6.01 15.88 -3.42
N LEU A 218 5.95 14.61 -2.99
CA LEU A 218 7.14 13.90 -2.49
C LEU A 218 8.03 13.49 -3.66
N LYS A 219 9.31 13.92 -3.64
CA LYS A 219 10.34 13.44 -4.57
C LYS A 219 10.84 12.07 -4.12
N PHE A 220 9.99 11.07 -4.25
CA PHE A 220 10.23 9.74 -3.71
C PHE A 220 11.29 8.99 -4.54
N PRO A 221 12.24 8.27 -3.91
CA PRO A 221 13.27 7.55 -4.64
C PRO A 221 12.70 6.33 -5.35
N PRO A 222 13.26 5.96 -6.53
CA PRO A 222 12.81 4.80 -7.26
C PRO A 222 13.15 3.49 -6.55
N MET A 223 12.18 2.57 -6.50
CA MET A 223 12.39 1.19 -6.01
C MET A 223 13.24 0.37 -6.97
N ILE A 224 12.87 0.40 -8.26
CA ILE A 224 13.56 -0.34 -9.32
C ILE A 224 13.93 0.63 -10.44
N ARG A 225 15.22 0.72 -10.76
CA ARG A 225 15.72 1.55 -11.86
C ARG A 225 15.70 0.76 -13.15
N GLY A 226 15.29 1.40 -14.29
CA GLY A 226 15.23 0.73 -15.58
C GLY A 226 14.54 1.56 -16.66
N GLY A 227 13.59 0.97 -17.38
CA GLY A 227 12.96 1.51 -18.59
C GLY A 227 11.94 2.65 -18.37
N GLY A 228 11.80 3.21 -17.20
CA GLY A 228 10.97 4.39 -16.93
C GLY A 228 9.50 4.13 -16.65
N GLN A 229 9.07 2.87 -16.54
CA GLN A 229 7.70 2.51 -16.16
C GLN A 229 7.36 3.06 -14.75
N GLU A 230 6.09 3.18 -14.45
CA GLU A 230 5.60 3.78 -13.21
C GLU A 230 6.27 5.16 -12.95
N SER A 231 6.28 6.01 -13.97
CA SER A 231 6.90 7.35 -13.93
C SER A 231 8.39 7.33 -13.53
N GLY A 232 9.11 6.23 -13.83
CA GLY A 232 10.52 6.05 -13.50
C GLY A 232 10.78 5.61 -12.06
N LEU A 233 9.74 5.45 -11.25
CA LEU A 233 9.86 5.10 -9.84
C LEU A 233 9.89 3.58 -9.60
N ARG A 234 9.21 2.81 -10.45
CA ARG A 234 9.26 1.35 -10.38
C ARG A 234 9.29 0.78 -11.79
N SER A 235 10.47 0.64 -12.33
CA SER A 235 10.67 0.13 -13.67
C SER A 235 10.42 -1.38 -13.80
N GLY A 236 10.12 -1.82 -15.02
CA GLY A 236 9.75 -3.18 -15.39
C GLY A 236 8.47 -3.13 -16.22
N THR A 237 8.38 -3.98 -17.24
CA THR A 237 7.18 -4.04 -18.11
C THR A 237 5.94 -4.21 -17.24
N GLU A 238 4.93 -3.35 -17.47
CA GLU A 238 3.71 -3.33 -16.70
C GLU A 238 2.94 -4.65 -16.85
N ALA A 239 2.51 -5.22 -15.74
CA ALA A 239 1.72 -6.44 -15.68
C ALA A 239 0.25 -6.15 -16.05
N THR A 240 -0.02 -5.85 -17.32
CA THR A 240 -1.31 -5.32 -17.80
C THR A 240 -2.52 -6.14 -17.38
N ALA A 241 -2.40 -7.47 -17.40
CA ALA A 241 -3.47 -8.37 -16.96
C ALA A 241 -3.76 -8.27 -15.45
N GLN A 242 -2.70 -8.22 -14.63
CA GLN A 242 -2.84 -8.07 -13.17
C GLN A 242 -3.36 -6.67 -12.82
N ILE A 243 -2.94 -5.64 -13.52
CA ILE A 243 -3.42 -4.26 -13.33
C ILE A 243 -4.92 -4.17 -13.67
N ALA A 244 -5.35 -4.77 -14.78
CA ALA A 244 -6.76 -4.82 -15.17
C ALA A 244 -7.61 -5.55 -14.11
N ALA A 245 -7.14 -6.74 -13.67
CA ALA A 245 -7.81 -7.52 -12.63
C ALA A 245 -7.88 -6.79 -11.29
N PHE A 246 -6.79 -6.10 -10.90
CA PHE A 246 -6.76 -5.30 -9.67
C PHE A 246 -7.79 -4.17 -9.72
N ALA A 247 -7.83 -3.43 -10.82
CA ALA A 247 -8.79 -2.34 -11.01
C ALA A 247 -10.24 -2.82 -10.96
N ALA A 248 -10.55 -3.93 -11.62
CA ALA A 248 -11.88 -4.54 -11.58
C ALA A 248 -12.28 -5.02 -10.16
N ALA A 249 -11.33 -5.61 -9.42
CA ALA A 249 -11.57 -6.01 -8.04
C ALA A 249 -11.80 -4.81 -7.13
N VAL A 250 -11.04 -3.71 -7.33
CA VAL A 250 -11.22 -2.47 -6.56
C VAL A 250 -12.58 -1.85 -6.83
N GLU A 251 -12.99 -1.75 -8.08
CA GLU A 251 -14.29 -1.18 -8.47
C GLU A 251 -15.45 -1.99 -7.87
N ALA A 252 -15.43 -3.32 -8.01
CA ALA A 252 -16.45 -4.18 -7.46
C ALA A 252 -16.46 -4.18 -5.92
N GLY A 253 -15.29 -4.17 -5.29
CA GLY A 253 -15.15 -4.10 -3.84
C GLY A 253 -15.62 -2.77 -3.25
N ALA A 254 -15.33 -1.65 -3.92
CA ALA A 254 -15.81 -0.34 -3.50
C ALA A 254 -17.35 -0.25 -3.58
N ALA A 255 -17.95 -0.82 -4.61
CA ALA A 255 -19.41 -0.86 -4.77
C ALA A 255 -20.11 -1.74 -3.72
N SER A 256 -19.46 -2.79 -3.19
CA SER A 256 -20.04 -3.69 -2.19
C SER A 256 -19.70 -3.35 -0.73
N LEU A 257 -18.75 -2.46 -0.48
CA LEU A 257 -18.16 -2.21 0.84
C LEU A 257 -19.19 -1.93 1.95
N GLU A 258 -20.14 -1.03 1.69
CA GLU A 258 -21.17 -0.67 2.67
C GLU A 258 -22.07 -1.87 3.02
N GLY A 259 -22.47 -2.65 2.02
CA GLY A 259 -23.27 -3.87 2.21
C GLY A 259 -22.50 -4.96 2.95
N ASP A 260 -21.21 -5.15 2.61
CA ASP A 260 -20.35 -6.14 3.25
C ASP A 260 -20.12 -5.80 4.73
N MET A 261 -19.89 -4.52 5.05
CA MET A 261 -19.77 -4.04 6.42
C MET A 261 -21.06 -4.20 7.24
N ALA A 262 -22.22 -3.98 6.63
CA ALA A 262 -23.51 -4.14 7.31
C ALA A 262 -23.84 -5.61 7.60
N HIS A 263 -23.20 -6.53 6.87
CA HIS A 263 -23.40 -7.98 7.05
C HIS A 263 -22.47 -8.58 8.11
N MET A 264 -21.31 -7.96 8.39
CA MET A 264 -20.38 -8.38 9.45
C MET A 264 -20.81 -7.89 10.82
#